data_9f0a9fa6a3882451bfa8e6183c8e44f7
#
_entry.id   9f0a9fa6a3882451bfa8e6183c8e44f7
#
_cell.length_a   1.000
_cell.length_b   1.000
_cell.length_c   1.000
_cell.angle_alpha   90.00
_cell.angle_beta   90.00
_cell.angle_gamma   90.00
#
_symmetry.space_group_name_H-M   'P 1'
#
loop_
_entity.id
_entity.type
_entity.pdbx_description
1 polymer ?
#
loop_
_entity_poly.entity_id
_entity_poly.type
_entity_poly.pdbx_seq_one_letter_code
_entity_poly.pdbx_strand_id
1 'polypeptide(L)'
;ISWIDWEDAEAWSDVTDLVKIITALRREHPALRPSRYRHHDPVGDANDSYPRRADLAWFSGHGGEMVNNDWHDESRRTLGMYTSDDNEAFLIWFHAGDRPIEIILPSVRWGESWHVVASTALPGEIPDEAVPAGLSVTLPSRCVVVMQASPFGLTAPLRAKRTLGG
;
A
#
# COMPACT_ATOMS: atom_id res chain seq x y z
N ILE A 1 -6.39 29.84 19.77
CA ILE A 1 -5.58 28.68 20.19
C ILE A 1 -6.58 27.59 20.56
N SER A 2 -6.62 26.52 19.77
CA SER A 2 -7.43 25.34 20.11
C SER A 2 -6.63 24.46 21.07
N TRP A 3 -7.22 24.14 22.19
CA TRP A 3 -6.67 23.16 23.14
C TRP A 3 -7.09 21.77 22.70
N ILE A 4 -6.21 20.78 22.91
CA ILE A 4 -6.57 19.38 22.74
C ILE A 4 -7.37 18.97 23.97
N ASP A 5 -8.58 18.46 23.74
CA ASP A 5 -9.37 17.83 24.79
C ASP A 5 -8.86 16.39 24.98
N TRP A 6 -8.21 16.14 26.10
CA TRP A 6 -7.64 14.83 26.42
C TRP A 6 -8.70 13.81 26.85
N GLU A 7 -9.93 14.27 27.21
CA GLU A 7 -11.04 13.37 27.53
C GLU A 7 -11.58 12.68 26.28
N ASP A 8 -11.39 13.28 25.10
CA ASP A 8 -11.73 12.67 23.81
C ASP A 8 -10.72 11.61 23.33
N ALA A 9 -9.60 11.41 24.02
CA ALA A 9 -8.55 10.51 23.58
C ALA A 9 -9.01 9.04 23.46
N GLU A 10 -9.93 8.62 24.30
CA GLU A 10 -10.54 7.28 24.25
C GLU A 10 -11.45 7.10 23.03
N ALA A 11 -12.20 8.14 22.68
CA ALA A 11 -13.11 8.14 21.53
C ALA A 11 -12.35 8.06 20.18
N TRP A 12 -11.07 8.46 20.14
CA TRP A 12 -10.20 8.45 18.97
C TRP A 12 -9.07 7.42 19.07
N SER A 13 -9.26 6.37 19.86
CA SER A 13 -8.24 5.33 20.06
C SER A 13 -7.87 4.60 18.77
N ASP A 14 -8.82 4.34 17.89
CA ASP A 14 -8.63 3.74 16.56
C ASP A 14 -7.73 4.59 15.66
N VAL A 15 -7.92 5.92 15.65
CA VAL A 15 -7.06 6.86 14.91
C VAL A 15 -5.66 6.86 15.51
N THR A 16 -5.56 6.86 16.85
CA THR A 16 -4.27 6.82 17.55
C THR A 16 -3.51 5.54 17.22
N ASP A 17 -4.16 4.40 17.17
CA ASP A 17 -3.54 3.12 16.84
C ASP A 17 -3.13 3.05 15.36
N LEU A 18 -3.94 3.57 14.45
CA LEU A 18 -3.55 3.71 13.05
C LEU A 18 -2.30 4.59 12.90
N VAL A 19 -2.23 5.73 13.59
CA VAL A 19 -1.05 6.61 13.57
C VAL A 19 0.19 5.90 14.09
N LYS A 20 0.09 5.10 15.15
CA LYS A 20 1.21 4.27 15.65
C LYS A 20 1.69 3.29 14.60
N ILE A 21 0.77 2.58 13.91
CA ILE A 21 1.07 1.63 12.84
C ILE A 21 1.81 2.33 11.70
N ILE A 22 1.25 3.42 11.17
CA ILE A 22 1.83 4.16 10.05
C ILE A 22 3.21 4.73 10.42
N THR A 23 3.37 5.24 11.65
CA THR A 23 4.64 5.78 12.13
C THR A 23 5.69 4.68 12.26
N ALA A 24 5.31 3.50 12.75
CA ALA A 24 6.20 2.34 12.83
C ALA A 24 6.62 1.88 11.43
N LEU A 25 5.67 1.70 10.52
CA LEU A 25 5.95 1.36 9.12
C LEU A 25 6.93 2.35 8.48
N ARG A 26 6.66 3.64 8.60
CA ARG A 26 7.54 4.68 8.04
C ARG A 26 8.95 4.64 8.63
N ARG A 27 9.09 4.31 9.92
CA ARG A 27 10.39 4.21 10.60
C ARG A 27 11.17 2.96 10.17
N GLU A 28 10.47 1.83 10.01
CA GLU A 28 11.07 0.54 9.73
C GLU A 28 11.41 0.34 8.25
N HIS A 29 10.70 1.02 7.35
CA HIS A 29 10.78 0.83 5.91
C HIS A 29 11.35 2.07 5.18
N PRO A 30 12.63 2.01 4.72
CA PRO A 30 13.25 3.10 3.97
C PRO A 30 12.49 3.49 2.70
N ALA A 31 11.85 2.54 2.01
CA ALA A 31 11.04 2.81 0.82
C ALA A 31 9.89 3.80 1.08
N LEU A 32 9.39 3.91 2.34
CA LEU A 32 8.35 4.85 2.75
C LEU A 32 8.88 6.22 3.21
N ARG A 33 10.21 6.39 3.28
CA ARG A 33 10.86 7.66 3.68
C ARG A 33 12.10 7.94 2.84
N PRO A 34 11.97 8.05 1.52
CA PRO A 34 13.11 8.26 0.64
C PRO A 34 13.88 9.52 1.01
N SER A 35 15.21 9.47 0.94
CA SER A 35 16.10 10.61 1.21
C SER A 35 16.26 11.54 0.00
N ARG A 36 15.73 11.14 -1.16
CA ARG A 36 15.76 11.91 -2.42
C ARG A 36 14.39 11.85 -3.09
N TYR A 37 14.13 12.79 -3.98
CA TYR A 37 12.96 12.74 -4.83
C TYR A 37 13.00 11.49 -5.72
N ARG A 38 11.83 10.91 -5.96
CA ARG A 38 11.65 9.78 -6.87
C ARG A 38 11.17 10.28 -8.21
N HIS A 39 11.74 9.73 -9.28
CA HIS A 39 11.52 10.21 -10.65
C HIS A 39 11.14 9.10 -11.63
N HIS A 40 10.59 7.99 -11.15
CA HIS A 40 10.38 6.79 -11.98
C HIS A 40 11.71 6.17 -12.44
N ASP A 41 12.74 6.31 -11.62
CA ASP A 41 14.05 5.73 -11.88
C ASP A 41 14.02 4.20 -11.69
N PRO A 42 14.75 3.43 -12.52
CA PRO A 42 14.82 2.00 -12.37
C PRO A 42 15.55 1.60 -11.09
N VAL A 43 14.96 0.67 -10.32
CA VAL A 43 15.54 0.05 -9.12
C VAL A 43 15.70 -1.45 -9.31
N GLY A 44 16.60 -2.06 -8.53
CA GLY A 44 16.96 -3.48 -8.64
C GLY A 44 18.19 -3.72 -9.53
N ASP A 45 18.76 -4.92 -9.43
CA ASP A 45 19.91 -5.32 -10.23
C ASP A 45 19.53 -5.53 -11.71
N ALA A 46 20.40 -5.13 -12.62
CA ALA A 46 20.22 -5.34 -14.06
C ALA A 46 20.19 -6.83 -14.45
N ASN A 47 20.71 -7.71 -13.58
CA ASN A 47 20.76 -9.15 -13.78
C ASN A 47 19.61 -9.93 -13.10
N ASP A 48 18.70 -9.22 -12.42
CA ASP A 48 17.52 -9.85 -11.84
C ASP A 48 16.63 -10.48 -12.92
N SER A 49 16.06 -11.64 -12.60
CA SER A 49 15.13 -12.37 -13.47
C SER A 49 13.85 -11.58 -13.76
N TYR A 50 13.63 -10.50 -13.05
CA TYR A 50 12.50 -9.58 -13.22
C TYR A 50 12.95 -8.27 -13.89
N PRO A 51 12.13 -7.71 -14.78
CA PRO A 51 12.40 -6.40 -15.37
C PRO A 51 12.58 -5.36 -14.27
N ARG A 52 13.54 -4.43 -14.45
CA ARG A 52 13.74 -3.31 -13.52
C ARG A 52 12.43 -2.61 -13.22
N ARG A 53 12.14 -2.47 -11.94
CA ARG A 53 10.99 -1.71 -11.43
C ARG A 53 11.35 -0.24 -11.39
N ALA A 54 10.34 0.62 -11.42
CA ALA A 54 10.56 2.03 -11.10
C ALA A 54 10.54 2.24 -9.58
N ASP A 55 11.24 3.26 -9.11
CA ASP A 55 11.21 3.68 -7.70
C ASP A 55 9.86 4.33 -7.30
N LEU A 56 9.12 4.84 -8.28
CA LEU A 56 7.79 5.40 -8.15
C LEU A 56 6.95 5.07 -9.39
N ALA A 57 5.72 4.65 -9.20
CA ALA A 57 4.74 4.50 -10.27
C ALA A 57 3.32 4.77 -9.76
N TRP A 58 2.41 5.06 -10.67
CA TRP A 58 1.01 5.34 -10.36
C TRP A 58 0.10 4.40 -11.15
N PHE A 59 -0.92 3.87 -10.49
CA PHE A 59 -1.80 2.85 -11.05
C PHE A 59 -3.26 3.29 -11.05
N SER A 60 -3.93 2.95 -12.13
CA SER A 60 -5.39 2.98 -12.20
C SER A 60 -5.99 1.75 -11.51
N GLY A 61 -7.28 1.80 -11.18
CA GLY A 61 -8.00 0.64 -10.62
C GLY A 61 -8.02 -0.60 -11.52
N HIS A 62 -7.60 -0.50 -12.78
CA HIS A 62 -7.49 -1.62 -13.71
C HIS A 62 -6.10 -2.30 -13.70
N GLY A 63 -5.23 -1.95 -12.76
CA GLY A 63 -3.90 -2.55 -12.58
C GLY A 63 -2.84 -2.08 -13.58
N GLY A 64 -3.19 -1.20 -14.51
CA GLY A 64 -2.27 -0.56 -15.44
C GLY A 64 -1.67 0.72 -14.85
N GLU A 65 -0.44 1.06 -15.28
CA GLU A 65 0.13 2.37 -14.97
C GLU A 65 -0.75 3.50 -15.54
N MET A 66 -0.85 4.60 -14.79
CA MET A 66 -1.62 5.78 -15.17
C MET A 66 -1.03 6.41 -16.42
N VAL A 67 -1.86 6.63 -17.43
CA VAL A 67 -1.51 7.38 -18.64
C VAL A 67 -2.12 8.78 -18.59
N ASN A 68 -1.74 9.64 -19.55
CA ASN A 68 -2.17 11.05 -19.56
C ASN A 68 -3.69 11.23 -19.44
N ASN A 69 -4.47 10.40 -20.12
CA ASN A 69 -5.95 10.47 -20.06
C ASN A 69 -6.49 10.11 -18.66
N ASP A 70 -5.82 9.22 -17.96
CA ASP A 70 -6.22 8.84 -16.60
C ASP A 70 -6.09 10.00 -15.62
N TRP A 71 -5.07 10.84 -15.79
CA TRP A 71 -4.85 12.02 -14.95
C TRP A 71 -5.86 13.15 -15.19
N HIS A 72 -6.53 13.15 -16.36
CA HIS A 72 -7.55 14.13 -16.72
C HIS A 72 -8.98 13.61 -16.50
N ASP A 73 -9.15 12.41 -15.98
CA ASP A 73 -10.46 11.84 -15.67
C ASP A 73 -10.99 12.40 -14.34
N GLU A 74 -11.81 13.43 -14.40
CA GLU A 74 -12.44 14.08 -13.23
C GLU A 74 -13.38 13.16 -12.45
N SER A 75 -13.82 12.06 -13.04
CA SER A 75 -14.68 11.07 -12.37
C SER A 75 -13.92 10.07 -11.51
N ARG A 76 -12.60 9.98 -11.69
CA ARG A 76 -11.75 9.03 -10.97
C ARG A 76 -11.74 9.29 -9.48
N ARG A 77 -11.95 8.24 -8.72
CA ARG A 77 -11.95 8.26 -7.23
C ARG A 77 -10.98 7.26 -6.64
N THR A 78 -10.20 6.57 -7.48
CA THR A 78 -9.28 5.51 -7.05
C THR A 78 -7.92 5.71 -7.71
N LEU A 79 -6.88 5.67 -6.92
CA LEU A 79 -5.50 5.87 -7.33
C LEU A 79 -4.59 4.94 -6.52
N GLY A 80 -3.70 4.22 -7.20
CA GLY A 80 -2.62 3.44 -6.59
C GLY A 80 -1.28 4.15 -6.72
N MET A 81 -0.57 4.33 -5.61
CA MET A 81 0.81 4.82 -5.59
C MET A 81 1.73 3.66 -5.23
N TYR A 82 2.65 3.35 -6.12
CA TYR A 82 3.72 2.40 -5.89
C TYR A 82 4.99 3.14 -5.49
N THR A 83 5.70 2.62 -4.51
CA THR A 83 7.02 3.12 -4.11
C THR A 83 7.92 1.96 -3.75
N SER A 84 9.17 1.96 -4.23
CA SER A 84 10.12 0.88 -3.96
C SER A 84 11.54 1.40 -3.79
N ASP A 85 12.36 0.57 -3.16
CA ASP A 85 13.81 0.65 -3.20
C ASP A 85 14.37 -0.72 -3.66
N ASP A 86 15.67 -0.95 -3.47
CA ASP A 86 16.32 -2.19 -3.91
C ASP A 86 15.80 -3.43 -3.18
N ASN A 87 15.24 -3.28 -1.98
CA ASN A 87 14.91 -4.40 -1.09
C ASN A 87 13.42 -4.63 -0.90
N GLU A 88 12.60 -3.58 -1.05
CA GLU A 88 11.19 -3.63 -0.68
C GLU A 88 10.32 -2.76 -1.59
N ALA A 89 9.03 -3.07 -1.65
CA ALA A 89 8.06 -2.30 -2.41
C ALA A 89 6.73 -2.20 -1.67
N PHE A 90 6.08 -1.07 -1.83
CA PHE A 90 4.77 -0.77 -1.27
C PHE A 90 3.83 -0.27 -2.35
N LEU A 91 2.56 -0.63 -2.22
CA LEU A 91 1.47 -0.15 -3.04
C LEU A 91 0.42 0.46 -2.11
N ILE A 92 0.14 1.75 -2.29
CA ILE A 92 -0.79 2.49 -1.45
C ILE A 92 -1.99 2.85 -2.31
N TRP A 93 -3.14 2.27 -2.00
CA TRP A 93 -4.40 2.57 -2.65
C TRP A 93 -5.15 3.66 -1.91
N PHE A 94 -5.58 4.67 -2.63
CA PHE A 94 -6.49 5.72 -2.17
C PHE A 94 -7.82 5.55 -2.88
N HIS A 95 -8.89 5.35 -2.15
CA HIS A 95 -10.23 5.28 -2.70
C HIS A 95 -11.15 6.29 -2.00
N ALA A 96 -11.56 7.33 -2.73
CA ALA A 96 -12.41 8.41 -2.24
C ALA A 96 -13.90 8.21 -2.60
N GLY A 97 -14.25 7.11 -3.30
CA GLY A 97 -15.63 6.80 -3.67
C GLY A 97 -16.48 6.43 -2.47
N ASP A 98 -17.80 6.65 -2.59
CA ASP A 98 -18.78 6.35 -1.55
C ASP A 98 -19.30 4.90 -1.56
N ARG A 99 -18.84 4.10 -2.52
CA ARG A 99 -19.16 2.67 -2.67
C ARG A 99 -17.87 1.86 -2.79
N PRO A 100 -17.90 0.58 -2.36
CA PRO A 100 -16.79 -0.32 -2.64
C PRO A 100 -16.49 -0.41 -4.14
N ILE A 101 -15.22 -0.62 -4.47
CA ILE A 101 -14.77 -0.79 -5.85
C ILE A 101 -13.85 -2.02 -5.96
N GLU A 102 -14.03 -2.81 -7.00
CA GLU A 102 -13.07 -3.84 -7.37
C GLU A 102 -11.91 -3.20 -8.15
N ILE A 103 -10.69 -3.48 -7.71
CA ILE A 103 -9.47 -3.07 -8.39
C ILE A 103 -8.66 -4.31 -8.78
N ILE A 104 -7.82 -4.18 -9.79
CA ILE A 104 -6.86 -5.21 -10.18
C ILE A 104 -5.47 -4.79 -9.66
N LEU A 105 -4.80 -5.70 -8.95
CA LEU A 105 -3.43 -5.46 -8.50
C LEU A 105 -2.46 -5.43 -9.69
N PRO A 106 -1.39 -4.63 -9.63
CA PRO A 106 -0.39 -4.57 -10.69
C PRO A 106 0.20 -5.95 -11.00
N SER A 107 0.73 -6.10 -12.22
CA SER A 107 1.33 -7.35 -12.67
C SER A 107 2.55 -7.76 -11.84
N VAL A 108 2.97 -9.02 -11.97
CA VAL A 108 4.11 -9.62 -11.27
C VAL A 108 5.43 -8.84 -11.41
N ARG A 109 5.56 -8.02 -12.44
CA ARG A 109 6.69 -7.09 -12.60
C ARG A 109 6.89 -6.19 -11.38
N TRP A 110 5.81 -5.82 -10.68
CA TRP A 110 5.80 -4.86 -9.57
C TRP A 110 5.86 -5.52 -8.20
N GLY A 111 5.46 -6.79 -8.10
CA GLY A 111 5.44 -7.61 -6.90
C GLY A 111 4.74 -8.93 -7.18
N GLU A 112 5.24 -10.05 -6.65
CA GLU A 112 4.62 -11.37 -6.89
C GLU A 112 3.27 -11.51 -6.18
N SER A 113 3.19 -11.00 -4.97
CA SER A 113 1.96 -10.93 -4.18
C SER A 113 2.00 -9.74 -3.23
N TRP A 114 0.83 -9.36 -2.75
CA TRP A 114 0.63 -8.16 -1.93
C TRP A 114 -0.13 -8.52 -0.67
N HIS A 115 0.38 -8.11 0.49
CA HIS A 115 -0.33 -8.26 1.75
C HIS A 115 -0.57 -6.90 2.40
N VAL A 116 -1.72 -6.74 3.02
CA VAL A 116 -2.10 -5.50 3.69
C VAL A 116 -1.27 -5.34 4.97
N VAL A 117 -0.65 -4.18 5.13
CA VAL A 117 0.16 -3.83 6.32
C VAL A 117 -0.46 -2.69 7.12
N ALA A 118 -1.32 -1.88 6.49
CA ALA A 118 -2.15 -0.88 7.16
C ALA A 118 -3.41 -0.59 6.33
N SER A 119 -4.50 -0.27 6.99
CA SER A 119 -5.75 0.11 6.34
C SER A 119 -6.54 1.05 7.23
N THR A 120 -7.26 2.00 6.61
CA THR A 120 -8.31 2.79 7.29
C THR A 120 -9.68 2.14 7.22
N ALA A 121 -9.80 1.01 6.51
CA ALA A 121 -11.02 0.21 6.48
C ALA A 121 -11.22 -0.54 7.80
N LEU A 122 -12.46 -0.93 8.07
CA LEU A 122 -12.79 -1.71 9.26
C LEU A 122 -12.12 -3.10 9.21
N PRO A 123 -11.81 -3.68 10.36
CA PRO A 123 -11.27 -5.04 10.42
C PRO A 123 -12.16 -6.05 9.69
N GLY A 124 -11.57 -6.88 8.85
CA GLY A 124 -12.29 -7.91 8.08
C GLY A 124 -12.88 -7.44 6.74
N GLU A 125 -12.84 -6.14 6.43
CA GLU A 125 -13.29 -5.64 5.11
C GLU A 125 -12.29 -5.91 3.98
N ILE A 126 -11.03 -6.14 4.32
CA ILE A 126 -9.95 -6.45 3.38
C ILE A 126 -9.30 -7.77 3.79
N PRO A 127 -8.95 -8.66 2.83
CA PRO A 127 -8.31 -9.93 3.15
C PRO A 127 -7.01 -9.77 3.93
N ASP A 128 -6.82 -10.57 4.97
CA ASP A 128 -5.55 -10.66 5.72
C ASP A 128 -4.48 -11.47 4.98
N GLU A 129 -4.89 -12.28 4.00
CA GLU A 129 -3.99 -13.11 3.21
C GLU A 129 -3.35 -12.31 2.08
N ALA A 130 -2.13 -12.74 1.70
CA ALA A 130 -1.45 -12.14 0.55
C ALA A 130 -2.21 -12.45 -0.74
N VAL A 131 -2.47 -11.43 -1.54
CA VAL A 131 -3.16 -11.55 -2.83
C VAL A 131 -2.13 -11.57 -3.96
N PRO A 132 -2.14 -12.58 -4.84
CA PRO A 132 -1.25 -12.63 -5.99
C PRO A 132 -1.40 -11.42 -6.92
N ALA A 133 -0.31 -11.04 -7.57
CA ALA A 133 -0.30 -10.01 -8.61
C ALA A 133 -1.31 -10.32 -9.72
N GLY A 134 -1.94 -9.28 -10.25
CA GLY A 134 -2.92 -9.39 -11.34
C GLY A 134 -4.30 -9.89 -10.91
N LEU A 135 -4.50 -10.27 -9.65
CA LEU A 135 -5.83 -10.59 -9.14
C LEU A 135 -6.57 -9.36 -8.66
N SER A 136 -7.89 -9.49 -8.55
CA SER A 136 -8.74 -8.40 -8.06
C SER A 136 -8.87 -8.41 -6.54
N VAL A 137 -9.03 -7.21 -5.99
CA VAL A 137 -9.34 -6.96 -4.57
C VAL A 137 -10.44 -5.91 -4.50
N THR A 138 -11.38 -6.09 -3.59
CA THR A 138 -12.40 -5.08 -3.30
C THR A 138 -11.86 -4.10 -2.27
N LEU A 139 -11.77 -2.82 -2.65
CA LEU A 139 -11.53 -1.74 -1.71
C LEU A 139 -12.86 -1.24 -1.14
N PRO A 140 -13.01 -1.14 0.19
CA PRO A 140 -14.17 -0.49 0.82
C PRO A 140 -14.29 0.98 0.40
N SER A 141 -15.45 1.57 0.65
CA SER A 141 -15.65 3.01 0.42
C SER A 141 -14.73 3.86 1.31
N ARG A 142 -14.24 4.97 0.76
CA ARG A 142 -13.46 6.00 1.49
C ARG A 142 -12.34 5.43 2.33
N CYS A 143 -11.47 4.63 1.72
CA CYS A 143 -10.36 3.97 2.41
C CYS A 143 -9.00 4.33 1.83
N VAL A 144 -7.99 4.16 2.67
CA VAL A 144 -6.59 4.08 2.27
C VAL A 144 -6.07 2.71 2.71
N VAL A 145 -5.44 1.98 1.79
CA VAL A 145 -4.88 0.66 2.04
C VAL A 145 -3.42 0.65 1.66
N VAL A 146 -2.56 0.28 2.59
CA VAL A 146 -1.13 0.10 2.37
C VAL A 146 -0.83 -1.38 2.27
N MET A 147 -0.28 -1.78 1.14
CA MET A 147 0.14 -3.14 0.85
C MET A 147 1.65 -3.20 0.68
N GLN A 148 2.26 -4.26 1.18
CA GLN A 148 3.67 -4.56 0.97
C GLN A 148 3.79 -5.73 0.02
N ALA A 149 4.71 -5.63 -0.94
CA ALA A 149 5.04 -6.75 -1.82
C ALA A 149 5.74 -7.87 -1.04
N SER A 150 5.44 -9.11 -1.37
CA SER A 150 6.27 -10.24 -0.95
C SER A 150 7.66 -10.10 -1.56
N PRO A 151 8.73 -10.45 -0.81
CA PRO A 151 10.08 -10.36 -1.32
C PRO A 151 10.23 -11.16 -2.63
N PHE A 152 10.89 -10.57 -3.61
CA PHE A 152 11.20 -11.25 -4.87
C PHE A 152 12.18 -12.40 -4.61
N GLY A 153 11.80 -13.61 -4.98
CA GLY A 153 12.69 -14.78 -4.96
C GLY A 153 13.02 -15.40 -3.60
N LEU A 154 12.44 -14.91 -2.50
CA LEU A 154 12.54 -15.56 -1.20
C LEU A 154 11.14 -16.05 -0.79
N THR A 155 10.98 -17.37 -0.67
CA THR A 155 9.88 -17.95 0.09
C THR A 155 9.94 -17.38 1.50
N ALA A 156 9.05 -16.44 1.80
CA ALA A 156 9.02 -15.80 3.12
C ALA A 156 8.88 -16.87 4.22
N PRO A 157 9.73 -16.85 5.25
CA PRO A 157 9.41 -17.61 6.44
C PRO A 157 8.11 -17.05 7.01
N LEU A 158 7.10 -17.91 7.17
CA LEU A 158 5.85 -17.62 7.86
C LEU A 158 6.16 -16.83 9.13
N ARG A 159 5.85 -15.53 9.14
CA ARG A 159 5.94 -14.72 10.35
C ARG A 159 5.00 -15.33 11.37
N ALA A 160 5.57 -15.90 12.42
CA ALA A 160 4.83 -16.39 13.57
C ALA A 160 3.89 -15.29 14.05
N LYS A 161 2.59 -15.62 14.14
CA LYS A 161 1.58 -14.77 14.77
C LYS A 161 2.13 -14.27 16.10
N ARG A 162 2.37 -12.98 16.24
CA ARG A 162 2.60 -12.35 17.51
C ARG A 162 1.25 -12.35 18.22
N THR A 163 1.03 -13.38 19.03
CA THR A 163 -0.07 -13.42 19.99
C THR A 163 0.20 -12.28 20.98
N LEU A 164 -0.59 -11.24 20.92
CA LEU A 164 -0.70 -10.30 22.02
C LEU A 164 -1.41 -11.06 23.14
N GLY A 165 -0.61 -11.66 24.03
CA GLY A 165 -1.10 -12.32 25.21
C GLY A 165 -1.10 -11.36 26.39
N GLY A 166 -2.22 -11.38 27.10
CA GLY A 166 -2.36 -11.02 28.49
C GLY A 166 -2.28 -9.55 28.86
#